data_ba19a97d6ec7859a409c222c56fe62a7
#
_entry.id   ba19a97d6ec7859a409c222c56fe62a7
#
_cell.length_a   1.000
_cell.length_b   1.000
_cell.length_c   1.000
_cell.angle_alpha   90.00
_cell.angle_beta   90.00
_cell.angle_gamma   90.00
#
_symmetry.space_group_name_H-M   'P 1'
#
loop_
_entity.id
_entity.type
_entity.pdbx_description
1 polymer ?
#
loop_
_entity_poly.entity_id
_entity_poly.type
_entity_poly.pdbx_seq_one_letter_code
_entity_poly.pdbx_strand_id
1 'polypeptide(L)'
;MRFGKGAGGKRLTETVFNLPEDLLRAFLEGYFETDGCMVGKYRQASTISRELAYGIRDCVHKAYRMPCAVYRNEMPETCVIEGRTVRQHDFYTVRFKEGRSDRDGSFFMDGYVWCRFRGSRKVPFDGYVYNMEVEDDNSYTAGGLAAHNCQDISIAGKQRGLRGKRSGIYYSIIDLIKGKEEGDKPTYLLVENVKNLLSVNAGFDFAAVLSEMDEAGYDVRWQVLN
;
A
#
# COMPACT_ATOMS: atom_id res chain seq x y z
N MET A 1 -24.27 -2.70 -16.20
CA MET A 1 -23.10 -2.27 -15.41
C MET A 1 -23.62 -1.56 -14.15
N ARG A 2 -23.25 -1.99 -12.93
CA ARG A 2 -23.78 -1.37 -11.69
C ARG A 2 -22.62 -0.71 -10.94
N PHE A 3 -22.55 0.60 -10.98
CA PHE A 3 -21.55 1.40 -10.24
C PHE A 3 -21.87 1.59 -8.74
N GLY A 4 -22.77 0.79 -8.19
CA GLY A 4 -23.25 0.91 -6.82
C GLY A 4 -24.56 1.71 -6.70
N LYS A 5 -25.14 1.73 -5.50
CA LYS A 5 -26.42 2.42 -5.21
C LYS A 5 -26.17 3.58 -4.23
N GLY A 6 -26.70 4.75 -4.56
CA GLY A 6 -26.50 5.97 -3.77
C GLY A 6 -25.09 6.53 -3.85
N ALA A 7 -24.87 7.73 -3.34
CA ALA A 7 -23.58 8.42 -3.43
C ALA A 7 -22.46 7.68 -2.66
N GLY A 8 -22.74 7.16 -1.46
CA GLY A 8 -21.76 6.44 -0.64
C GLY A 8 -21.46 5.01 -1.12
N GLY A 9 -22.35 4.40 -1.89
CA GLY A 9 -22.16 3.05 -2.44
C GLY A 9 -21.59 3.03 -3.86
N LYS A 10 -21.17 4.17 -4.42
CA LYS A 10 -20.54 4.24 -5.74
C LYS A 10 -19.20 3.49 -5.73
N ARG A 11 -18.92 2.76 -6.80
CA ARG A 11 -17.64 2.06 -7.01
C ARG A 11 -17.38 1.87 -8.49
N LEU A 12 -16.14 1.74 -8.88
CA LEU A 12 -15.77 1.32 -10.21
C LEU A 12 -16.02 -0.19 -10.37
N THR A 13 -16.37 -0.59 -11.57
CA THR A 13 -16.53 -2.00 -11.91
C THR A 13 -15.22 -2.58 -12.41
N GLU A 14 -15.08 -3.88 -12.33
CA GLU A 14 -13.94 -4.61 -12.89
C GLU A 14 -13.71 -4.27 -14.37
N THR A 15 -14.77 -4.06 -15.12
CA THR A 15 -14.69 -3.63 -16.52
C THR A 15 -13.88 -2.33 -16.68
N VAL A 16 -14.04 -1.36 -15.76
CA VAL A 16 -13.28 -0.10 -15.82
C VAL A 16 -11.82 -0.33 -15.52
N PHE A 17 -11.52 -1.14 -14.50
CA PHE A 17 -10.13 -1.49 -14.16
C PHE A 17 -9.40 -2.23 -15.27
N ASN A 18 -10.13 -3.01 -16.10
CA ASN A 18 -9.59 -3.79 -17.19
C ASN A 18 -9.57 -3.05 -18.54
N LEU A 19 -9.96 -1.77 -18.59
CA LEU A 19 -9.83 -0.97 -19.80
C LEU A 19 -8.36 -0.85 -20.24
N PRO A 20 -8.09 -0.83 -21.54
CA PRO A 20 -6.82 -0.35 -22.11
C PRO A 20 -6.46 1.04 -21.59
N GLU A 21 -5.18 1.36 -21.55
CA GLU A 21 -4.66 2.58 -20.92
C GLU A 21 -5.24 3.86 -21.53
N ASP A 22 -5.40 3.90 -22.86
CA ASP A 22 -5.98 5.01 -23.58
C ASP A 22 -7.46 5.25 -23.24
N LEU A 23 -8.26 4.18 -23.20
CA LEU A 23 -9.67 4.27 -22.81
C LEU A 23 -9.84 4.60 -21.31
N LEU A 24 -8.92 4.11 -20.46
CA LEU A 24 -8.92 4.44 -19.05
C LEU A 24 -8.59 5.93 -18.84
N ARG A 25 -7.68 6.50 -19.64
CA ARG A 25 -7.41 7.95 -19.66
C ARG A 25 -8.63 8.73 -20.06
N ALA A 26 -9.30 8.37 -21.14
CA ALA A 26 -10.52 9.04 -21.58
C ALA A 26 -11.64 8.99 -20.52
N PHE A 27 -11.78 7.84 -19.83
CA PHE A 27 -12.70 7.70 -18.70
C PHE A 27 -12.36 8.68 -17.56
N LEU A 28 -11.07 8.77 -17.18
CA LEU A 28 -10.62 9.66 -16.11
C LEU A 28 -10.77 11.14 -16.50
N GLU A 29 -10.48 11.51 -17.75
CA GLU A 29 -10.72 12.87 -18.24
C GLU A 29 -12.19 13.26 -18.04
N GLY A 30 -13.13 12.45 -18.55
CA GLY A 30 -14.55 12.70 -18.37
C GLY A 30 -14.99 12.78 -16.90
N TYR A 31 -14.44 11.91 -16.05
CA TYR A 31 -14.72 11.94 -14.61
C TYR A 31 -14.24 13.26 -13.95
N PHE A 32 -13.01 13.68 -14.24
CA PHE A 32 -12.45 14.91 -13.65
C PHE A 32 -13.02 16.19 -14.29
N GLU A 33 -13.52 16.14 -15.52
CA GLU A 33 -14.23 17.25 -16.15
C GLU A 33 -15.61 17.50 -15.54
N THR A 34 -16.30 16.43 -15.11
CA THR A 34 -17.66 16.53 -14.56
C THR A 34 -17.70 16.68 -13.05
N ASP A 35 -17.01 15.80 -12.33
CA ASP A 35 -17.05 15.72 -10.86
C ASP A 35 -15.77 16.29 -10.20
N GLY A 36 -14.83 16.80 -11.00
CA GLY A 36 -13.55 17.32 -10.54
C GLY A 36 -13.40 18.82 -10.68
N CYS A 37 -12.26 19.29 -10.21
CA CYS A 37 -11.81 20.68 -10.41
C CYS A 37 -10.29 20.76 -10.39
N MET A 38 -9.77 21.90 -10.89
CA MET A 38 -8.35 22.23 -10.77
C MET A 38 -8.09 23.05 -9.51
N VAL A 39 -7.15 22.64 -8.69
CA VAL A 39 -6.68 23.39 -7.52
C VAL A 39 -5.17 23.63 -7.68
N GLY A 40 -4.82 24.81 -8.19
CA GLY A 40 -3.47 25.12 -8.64
C GLY A 40 -3.04 24.20 -9.78
N LYS A 41 -2.02 23.38 -9.55
CA LYS A 41 -1.50 22.40 -10.53
C LYS A 41 -2.06 20.98 -10.33
N TYR A 42 -3.06 20.82 -9.48
CA TYR A 42 -3.58 19.51 -9.13
C TYR A 42 -4.98 19.34 -9.70
N ARG A 43 -5.24 18.19 -10.32
CA ARG A 43 -6.59 17.69 -10.55
C ARG A 43 -7.11 17.06 -9.26
N GLN A 44 -8.35 17.37 -8.93
CA GLN A 44 -8.96 16.92 -7.69
C GLN A 44 -10.43 16.60 -7.91
N ALA A 45 -10.93 15.55 -7.29
CA ALA A 45 -12.34 15.23 -7.20
C ALA A 45 -12.69 14.76 -5.79
N SER A 46 -13.94 14.96 -5.36
CA SER A 46 -14.39 14.57 -4.03
C SER A 46 -15.60 13.63 -4.10
N THR A 47 -15.63 12.64 -3.21
CA THR A 47 -16.73 11.68 -3.12
C THR A 47 -16.88 11.20 -1.67
N ILE A 48 -18.12 10.90 -1.26
CA ILE A 48 -18.37 10.23 0.03
C ILE A 48 -18.14 8.72 -0.04
N SER A 49 -17.93 8.15 -1.22
CA SER A 49 -17.60 6.74 -1.38
C SER A 49 -16.10 6.50 -1.26
N ARG A 50 -15.72 5.74 -0.22
CA ARG A 50 -14.34 5.27 -0.07
C ARG A 50 -13.90 4.39 -1.24
N GLU A 51 -14.77 3.45 -1.67
CA GLU A 51 -14.45 2.53 -2.75
C GLU A 51 -14.22 3.26 -4.08
N LEU A 52 -15.04 4.26 -4.39
CA LEU A 52 -14.86 5.08 -5.60
C LEU A 52 -13.56 5.87 -5.54
N ALA A 53 -13.25 6.52 -4.41
CA ALA A 53 -12.04 7.30 -4.25
C ALA A 53 -10.78 6.47 -4.48
N TYR A 54 -10.69 5.29 -3.86
CA TYR A 54 -9.54 4.41 -4.03
C TYR A 54 -9.50 3.79 -5.43
N GLY A 55 -10.67 3.46 -6.01
CA GLY A 55 -10.74 2.99 -7.39
C GLY A 55 -10.24 4.02 -8.40
N ILE A 56 -10.62 5.30 -8.26
CA ILE A 56 -10.09 6.39 -9.11
C ILE A 56 -8.57 6.54 -8.92
N ARG A 57 -8.06 6.47 -7.69
CA ARG A 57 -6.62 6.47 -7.42
C ARG A 57 -5.90 5.38 -8.20
N ASP A 58 -6.41 4.15 -8.14
CA ASP A 58 -5.78 3.01 -8.79
C ASP A 58 -5.83 3.14 -10.31
N CYS A 59 -6.92 3.67 -10.85
CA CYS A 59 -7.01 4.02 -12.27
C CYS A 59 -6.01 5.10 -12.69
N VAL A 60 -5.80 6.14 -11.85
CA VAL A 60 -4.77 7.16 -12.10
C VAL A 60 -3.37 6.55 -12.10
N HIS A 61 -3.06 5.67 -11.14
CA HIS A 61 -1.79 4.95 -11.10
C HIS A 61 -1.55 4.15 -12.38
N LYS A 62 -2.57 3.42 -12.84
CA LYS A 62 -2.50 2.61 -14.07
C LYS A 62 -2.36 3.46 -15.32
N ALA A 63 -3.21 4.49 -15.47
CA ALA A 63 -3.32 5.26 -16.71
C ALA A 63 -2.23 6.31 -16.88
N TYR A 64 -1.84 6.99 -15.80
CA TYR A 64 -0.88 8.10 -15.85
C TYR A 64 0.49 7.76 -15.28
N ARG A 65 0.64 6.58 -14.63
CA ARG A 65 1.89 6.12 -14.00
C ARG A 65 2.47 7.16 -13.06
N MET A 66 1.63 7.73 -12.21
CA MET A 66 2.02 8.77 -11.27
C MET A 66 1.32 8.64 -9.93
N PRO A 67 1.92 9.19 -8.86
CA PRO A 67 1.31 9.20 -7.53
C PRO A 67 -0.02 9.95 -7.52
N CYS A 68 -1.01 9.33 -6.86
CA CYS A 68 -2.31 9.93 -6.61
C CYS A 68 -2.66 9.75 -5.13
N ALA A 69 -2.95 10.83 -4.44
CA ALA A 69 -3.28 10.84 -3.03
C ALA A 69 -4.80 10.77 -2.80
N VAL A 70 -5.19 10.07 -1.75
CA VAL A 70 -6.57 10.07 -1.25
C VAL A 70 -6.54 10.61 0.18
N TYR A 71 -7.27 11.70 0.42
CA TYR A 71 -7.43 12.32 1.73
C TYR A 71 -8.83 12.04 2.25
N ARG A 72 -8.95 11.55 3.49
CA ARG A 72 -10.22 11.51 4.20
C ARG A 72 -10.42 12.84 4.92
N ASN A 73 -11.55 13.47 4.67
CA ASN A 73 -11.98 14.70 5.31
C ASN A 73 -13.11 14.35 6.29
N GLU A 74 -12.83 14.45 7.57
CA GLU A 74 -13.80 14.21 8.62
C GLU A 74 -14.70 15.42 8.76
N MET A 75 -16.02 15.19 8.79
CA MET A 75 -17.03 16.22 8.90
C MET A 75 -17.85 16.02 10.16
N PRO A 76 -18.34 17.11 10.79
CA PRO A 76 -19.35 16.99 11.84
C PRO A 76 -20.58 16.22 11.34
N GLU A 77 -21.24 15.45 12.21
CA GLU A 77 -22.43 14.68 11.81
C GLU A 77 -23.54 15.54 11.18
N THR A 78 -23.63 16.79 11.63
CA THR A 78 -24.64 17.73 11.15
C THR A 78 -24.06 19.12 10.96
N CYS A 79 -24.63 19.86 10.02
CA CYS A 79 -24.42 21.31 9.87
C CYS A 79 -25.73 22.01 9.62
N VAL A 80 -25.76 23.33 9.79
CA VAL A 80 -26.93 24.16 9.48
C VAL A 80 -26.67 24.86 8.14
N ILE A 81 -27.52 24.58 7.16
CA ILE A 81 -27.52 25.23 5.84
C ILE A 81 -28.88 25.92 5.68
N GLU A 82 -28.87 27.22 5.47
CA GLU A 82 -30.10 28.04 5.33
C GLU A 82 -31.15 27.79 6.43
N GLY A 83 -30.68 27.67 7.68
CA GLY A 83 -31.53 27.43 8.84
C GLY A 83 -32.04 25.99 9.00
N ARG A 84 -31.65 25.07 8.13
CA ARG A 84 -32.02 23.65 8.22
C ARG A 84 -30.82 22.81 8.67
N THR A 85 -31.05 21.94 9.66
CA THR A 85 -30.04 20.96 10.06
C THR A 85 -29.96 19.85 9.02
N VAL A 86 -28.81 19.69 8.40
CA VAL A 86 -28.51 18.65 7.39
C VAL A 86 -27.48 17.70 7.94
N ARG A 87 -27.64 16.41 7.64
CA ARG A 87 -26.64 15.39 7.95
C ARG A 87 -25.49 15.51 6.98
N GLN A 88 -24.29 15.50 7.53
CA GLN A 88 -23.05 15.46 6.75
C GLN A 88 -22.42 14.07 6.79
N HIS A 89 -21.54 13.81 5.84
CA HIS A 89 -20.75 12.59 5.75
C HIS A 89 -19.29 12.95 5.55
N ASP A 90 -18.41 12.15 6.12
CA ASP A 90 -17.02 12.19 5.73
C ASP A 90 -16.90 12.01 4.22
N PHE A 91 -15.95 12.70 3.63
CA PHE A 91 -15.70 12.56 2.21
C PHE A 91 -14.23 12.34 1.91
N TYR A 92 -13.96 11.80 0.75
CA TYR A 92 -12.62 11.51 0.26
C TYR A 92 -12.30 12.44 -0.90
N THR A 93 -11.12 13.05 -0.83
CA THR A 93 -10.58 13.86 -1.91
C THR A 93 -9.49 13.08 -2.60
N VAL A 94 -9.69 12.78 -3.88
CA VAL A 94 -8.69 12.18 -4.76
C VAL A 94 -7.94 13.30 -5.45
N ARG A 95 -6.61 13.30 -5.38
CA ARG A 95 -5.80 14.41 -5.88
C ARG A 95 -4.50 13.93 -6.51
N PHE A 96 -4.21 14.40 -7.72
CA PHE A 96 -2.93 14.16 -8.37
C PHE A 96 -2.51 15.36 -9.21
N LYS A 97 -1.25 15.37 -9.61
CA LYS A 97 -0.67 16.42 -10.44
C LYS A 97 -0.06 15.80 -11.68
N GLU A 98 -0.41 16.30 -12.84
CA GLU A 98 0.24 15.89 -14.07
C GLU A 98 1.69 16.39 -14.12
N GLY A 99 2.57 15.54 -14.61
CA GLY A 99 4.00 15.78 -14.66
C GLY A 99 4.75 15.35 -13.40
N ARG A 100 6.04 15.11 -13.57
CA ARG A 100 6.92 14.57 -12.53
C ARG A 100 7.03 15.54 -11.36
N SER A 101 6.79 15.06 -10.15
CA SER A 101 6.98 15.82 -8.92
C SER A 101 7.86 15.01 -7.97
N ASP A 102 9.15 15.28 -7.97
CA ASP A 102 10.13 14.66 -7.06
C ASP A 102 10.08 15.24 -5.63
N ARG A 103 9.24 16.28 -5.40
CA ARG A 103 9.21 17.02 -4.13
C ARG A 103 8.40 16.36 -3.01
N ASP A 104 7.47 15.49 -3.33
CA ASP A 104 6.55 14.91 -2.32
C ASP A 104 7.01 13.56 -1.77
N GLY A 105 8.18 13.05 -2.18
CA GLY A 105 8.72 11.78 -1.73
C GLY A 105 7.89 10.56 -2.20
N SER A 106 7.08 10.73 -3.25
CA SER A 106 6.37 9.66 -3.93
C SER A 106 6.73 9.66 -5.41
N PHE A 107 6.96 8.49 -5.98
CA PHE A 107 7.34 8.33 -7.39
C PHE A 107 6.80 7.02 -7.94
N PHE A 108 6.77 6.88 -9.27
CA PHE A 108 6.38 5.66 -9.96
C PHE A 108 7.63 5.00 -10.55
N MET A 109 7.83 3.72 -10.22
CA MET A 109 8.93 2.91 -10.72
C MET A 109 8.53 1.43 -10.74
N ASP A 110 8.90 0.70 -11.78
CA ASP A 110 8.68 -0.75 -11.94
C ASP A 110 7.21 -1.20 -11.74
N GLY A 111 6.26 -0.38 -12.22
CA GLY A 111 4.83 -0.69 -12.10
C GLY A 111 4.22 -0.32 -10.74
N TYR A 112 4.99 0.19 -9.80
CA TYR A 112 4.54 0.55 -8.46
C TYR A 112 4.64 2.04 -8.18
N VAL A 113 3.74 2.53 -7.33
CA VAL A 113 3.84 3.85 -6.71
C VAL A 113 4.57 3.70 -5.38
N TRP A 114 5.74 4.26 -5.31
CA TRP A 114 6.54 4.31 -4.08
C TRP A 114 6.17 5.53 -3.28
N CYS A 115 5.85 5.34 -2.00
CA CYS A 115 5.46 6.41 -1.10
C CYS A 115 6.33 6.39 0.15
N ARG A 116 6.74 7.58 0.61
CA ARG A 116 7.47 7.70 1.87
C ARG A 116 6.57 7.25 3.03
N PHE A 117 7.04 6.32 3.83
CA PHE A 117 6.39 5.95 5.09
C PHE A 117 6.46 7.13 6.07
N ARG A 118 5.31 7.52 6.63
CA ARG A 118 5.22 8.67 7.55
C ARG A 118 4.97 8.26 8.99
N GLY A 119 4.50 7.05 9.22
CA GLY A 119 4.23 6.54 10.55
C GLY A 119 3.10 5.52 10.57
N SER A 120 2.93 4.88 11.72
CA SER A 120 1.86 3.94 12.02
C SER A 120 1.24 4.23 13.37
N ARG A 121 0.00 3.79 13.56
CA ARG A 121 -0.65 3.75 14.87
C ARG A 121 -1.20 2.35 15.12
N LYS A 122 -1.13 1.89 16.36
CA LYS A 122 -1.79 0.65 16.78
C LYS A 122 -3.28 0.93 16.94
N VAL A 123 -4.10 0.08 16.34
CA VAL A 123 -5.56 0.10 16.50
C VAL A 123 -5.94 -1.25 17.07
N PRO A 124 -6.72 -1.30 18.18
CA PRO A 124 -7.27 -2.56 18.67
C PRO A 124 -8.09 -3.23 17.57
N PHE A 125 -7.89 -4.51 17.39
CA PHE A 125 -8.64 -5.31 16.44
C PHE A 125 -9.02 -6.62 17.12
N ASP A 126 -10.31 -6.92 17.12
CA ASP A 126 -10.87 -8.19 17.59
C ASP A 126 -11.57 -8.85 16.39
N GLY A 127 -10.99 -9.94 15.89
CA GLY A 127 -11.51 -10.62 14.71
C GLY A 127 -10.47 -11.50 14.02
N TYR A 128 -10.91 -12.19 12.97
CA TYR A 128 -10.02 -13.02 12.16
C TYR A 128 -9.17 -12.17 11.23
N VAL A 129 -7.87 -12.50 11.16
CA VAL A 129 -6.96 -12.02 10.12
C VAL A 129 -6.78 -13.14 9.10
N TYR A 130 -6.88 -12.77 7.83
CA TYR A 130 -6.75 -13.69 6.72
C TYR A 130 -5.44 -13.41 6.00
N ASN A 131 -4.75 -14.47 5.62
CA ASN A 131 -3.58 -14.41 4.78
C ASN A 131 -3.84 -15.18 3.49
N MET A 132 -3.24 -14.77 2.40
CA MET A 132 -3.41 -15.40 1.10
C MET A 132 -2.12 -16.09 0.69
N GLU A 133 -2.24 -17.35 0.26
CA GLU A 133 -1.19 -18.04 -0.45
C GLU A 133 -1.38 -17.75 -1.95
N VAL A 134 -0.35 -17.20 -2.57
CA VAL A 134 -0.34 -16.87 -4.01
C VAL A 134 0.72 -17.72 -4.67
N GLU A 135 0.33 -18.37 -5.77
CA GLU A 135 1.23 -19.21 -6.56
C GLU A 135 2.39 -18.37 -7.11
N ASP A 136 3.55 -18.98 -7.22
CA ASP A 136 4.83 -18.47 -7.72
C ASP A 136 5.57 -17.52 -6.76
N ASP A 137 5.14 -16.30 -6.57
CA ASP A 137 5.91 -15.26 -5.87
C ASP A 137 5.34 -14.87 -4.49
N ASN A 138 4.16 -15.41 -4.12
CA ASN A 138 3.46 -15.08 -2.86
C ASN A 138 3.20 -13.59 -2.63
N SER A 139 3.19 -12.80 -3.68
CA SER A 139 2.82 -11.40 -3.60
C SER A 139 1.35 -11.19 -3.90
N TYR A 140 0.75 -10.23 -3.22
CA TYR A 140 -0.63 -9.81 -3.46
C TYR A 140 -0.82 -8.35 -3.12
N THR A 141 -1.90 -7.78 -3.59
CA THR A 141 -2.25 -6.39 -3.27
C THR A 141 -3.40 -6.34 -2.28
N ALA A 142 -3.16 -5.76 -1.12
CA ALA A 142 -4.18 -5.54 -0.09
C ALA A 142 -4.40 -4.05 0.13
N GLY A 143 -5.62 -3.55 -0.16
CA GLY A 143 -5.94 -2.14 -0.01
C GLY A 143 -5.06 -1.19 -0.82
N GLY A 144 -4.47 -1.68 -1.92
CA GLY A 144 -3.54 -0.94 -2.77
C GLY A 144 -2.08 -0.94 -2.27
N LEU A 145 -1.76 -1.76 -1.27
CA LEU A 145 -0.40 -2.02 -0.82
C LEU A 145 0.07 -3.37 -1.35
N ALA A 146 1.28 -3.41 -1.91
CA ALA A 146 1.91 -4.68 -2.21
C ALA A 146 2.33 -5.35 -0.90
N ALA A 147 1.89 -6.58 -0.71
CA ALA A 147 2.23 -7.42 0.43
C ALA A 147 2.83 -8.72 -0.07
N HIS A 148 3.74 -9.28 0.69
CA HIS A 148 4.40 -10.54 0.38
C HIS A 148 4.34 -11.47 1.58
N ASN A 149 4.10 -12.75 1.32
CA ASN A 149 4.00 -13.79 2.34
C ASN A 149 5.24 -14.68 2.33
N CYS A 150 5.99 -14.70 3.45
CA CYS A 150 7.15 -15.57 3.61
C CYS A 150 6.71 -17.00 4.00
N GLN A 151 6.68 -17.93 3.04
CA GLN A 151 6.17 -19.30 3.24
C GLN A 151 7.21 -20.30 3.75
N ASP A 152 8.47 -20.15 3.41
CA ASP A 152 9.50 -21.16 3.76
C ASP A 152 9.77 -21.27 5.26
N ILE A 153 9.43 -20.23 6.03
CA ILE A 153 9.59 -20.14 7.48
C ILE A 153 8.26 -20.40 8.21
N SER A 154 7.12 -20.27 7.52
CA SER A 154 5.81 -20.46 8.12
C SER A 154 5.50 -21.93 8.39
N ILE A 155 4.63 -22.21 9.38
CA ILE A 155 4.16 -23.56 9.71
C ILE A 155 3.43 -24.20 8.52
N ALA A 156 2.77 -23.39 7.68
CA ALA A 156 2.06 -23.83 6.47
C ALA A 156 3.00 -24.13 5.30
N GLY A 157 4.24 -23.63 5.34
CA GLY A 157 5.26 -23.90 4.32
C GLY A 157 6.01 -25.22 4.57
N LYS A 158 6.98 -25.52 3.70
CA LYS A 158 7.80 -26.74 3.80
C LYS A 158 8.85 -26.70 4.92
N GLN A 159 8.79 -25.71 5.81
CA GLN A 159 9.68 -25.49 6.97
C GLN A 159 11.19 -25.60 6.61
N ARG A 160 11.57 -25.11 5.42
CA ARG A 160 12.95 -25.19 4.94
C ARG A 160 13.88 -24.15 5.58
N GLY A 161 13.33 -23.26 6.41
CA GLY A 161 14.06 -22.17 7.03
C GLY A 161 14.68 -21.24 5.98
N LEU A 162 15.82 -20.64 6.33
CA LEU A 162 16.56 -19.76 5.43
C LEU A 162 17.25 -20.50 4.26
N ARG A 163 17.20 -21.83 4.21
CA ARG A 163 17.73 -22.64 3.09
C ARG A 163 16.75 -22.81 1.93
N GLY A 164 15.50 -22.36 2.07
CA GLY A 164 14.50 -22.38 1.00
C GLY A 164 14.87 -21.39 -0.13
N LYS A 165 14.50 -21.70 -1.37
CA LYS A 165 14.76 -20.80 -2.53
C LYS A 165 14.17 -19.39 -2.34
N ARG A 166 13.05 -19.27 -1.62
CA ARG A 166 12.33 -18.00 -1.36
C ARG A 166 12.96 -17.19 -0.24
N SER A 167 13.57 -17.85 0.73
CA SER A 167 14.34 -17.19 1.79
C SER A 167 15.64 -16.57 1.27
N GLY A 168 16.08 -16.96 0.08
CA GLY A 168 17.19 -16.31 -0.64
C GLY A 168 16.92 -14.83 -0.93
N ILE A 169 15.65 -14.41 -1.00
CA ILE A 169 15.28 -12.98 -1.16
C ILE A 169 15.76 -12.17 0.04
N TYR A 170 15.68 -12.68 1.27
CA TYR A 170 16.21 -12.03 2.46
C TYR A 170 17.70 -11.71 2.29
N TYR A 171 18.49 -12.69 1.90
CA TYR A 171 19.94 -12.49 1.66
C TYR A 171 20.20 -11.50 0.52
N SER A 172 19.43 -11.57 -0.56
CA SER A 172 19.55 -10.61 -1.66
C SER A 172 19.27 -9.16 -1.22
N ILE A 173 18.31 -8.95 -0.31
CA ILE A 173 18.03 -7.63 0.27
C ILE A 173 19.19 -7.16 1.15
N ILE A 174 19.72 -8.04 2.00
CA ILE A 174 20.86 -7.72 2.86
C ILE A 174 22.10 -7.42 2.04
N ASP A 175 22.39 -8.21 0.99
CA ASP A 175 23.52 -7.97 0.08
C ASP A 175 23.38 -6.62 -0.66
N LEU A 176 22.15 -6.29 -1.09
CA LEU A 176 21.87 -4.99 -1.70
C LEU A 176 22.15 -3.83 -0.74
N ILE A 177 21.79 -3.98 0.53
CA ILE A 177 22.01 -2.99 1.58
C ILE A 177 23.51 -2.89 1.91
N LYS A 178 24.20 -4.03 2.07
CA LYS A 178 25.66 -4.06 2.30
C LYS A 178 26.44 -3.40 1.17
N GLY A 179 25.94 -3.50 -0.08
CA GLY A 179 26.56 -2.88 -1.26
C GLY A 179 26.32 -1.38 -1.41
N LYS A 180 25.52 -0.75 -0.53
CA LYS A 180 25.27 0.70 -0.58
C LYS A 180 26.30 1.49 0.25
N GLU A 181 26.58 2.72 -0.20
CA GLU A 181 27.31 3.71 0.60
C GLU A 181 26.54 4.02 1.90
N GLU A 182 27.25 4.33 2.98
CA GLU A 182 26.62 4.51 4.31
C GLU A 182 25.51 5.57 4.31
N GLY A 183 25.67 6.66 3.54
CA GLY A 183 24.66 7.71 3.41
C GLY A 183 23.42 7.31 2.62
N ASP A 184 23.47 6.21 1.86
CA ASP A 184 22.39 5.68 1.02
C ASP A 184 21.69 4.46 1.64
N LYS A 185 22.20 3.98 2.78
CA LYS A 185 21.55 2.89 3.51
C LYS A 185 20.26 3.37 4.18
N PRO A 186 19.20 2.54 4.22
CA PRO A 186 18.01 2.83 5.01
C PRO A 186 18.38 3.05 6.48
N THR A 187 17.90 4.12 7.11
CA THR A 187 18.13 4.39 8.54
C THR A 187 17.50 3.32 9.44
N TYR A 188 16.39 2.72 9.01
CA TYR A 188 15.68 1.68 9.75
C TYR A 188 15.25 0.57 8.81
N LEU A 189 15.41 -0.67 9.27
CA LEU A 189 14.85 -1.87 8.65
C LEU A 189 13.76 -2.42 9.56
N LEU A 190 12.59 -2.73 9.00
CA LEU A 190 11.55 -3.46 9.68
C LEU A 190 11.34 -4.80 8.97
N VAL A 191 11.71 -5.88 9.64
CA VAL A 191 11.48 -7.23 9.15
C VAL A 191 10.38 -7.86 9.96
N GLU A 192 9.26 -8.20 9.32
CA GLU A 192 8.18 -8.98 9.89
C GLU A 192 8.39 -10.44 9.52
N ASN A 193 8.18 -11.34 10.46
CA ASN A 193 8.20 -12.76 10.18
C ASN A 193 7.32 -13.55 11.18
N VAL A 194 7.01 -14.78 10.83
CA VAL A 194 6.24 -15.66 11.70
C VAL A 194 7.06 -16.12 12.91
N LYS A 195 6.40 -16.33 14.05
CA LYS A 195 7.02 -16.81 15.30
C LYS A 195 7.90 -18.05 15.09
N ASN A 196 7.57 -18.88 14.11
CA ASN A 196 8.30 -20.10 13.81
C ASN A 196 9.78 -19.86 13.45
N LEU A 197 10.14 -18.68 12.96
CA LEU A 197 11.54 -18.30 12.71
C LEU A 197 12.44 -18.49 13.93
N LEU A 198 11.89 -18.27 15.13
CA LEU A 198 12.64 -18.42 16.40
C LEU A 198 13.01 -19.88 16.70
N SER A 199 12.33 -20.86 16.12
CA SER A 199 12.48 -22.28 16.41
C SER A 199 12.92 -23.13 15.24
N VAL A 200 12.76 -22.65 14.01
CA VAL A 200 13.23 -23.36 12.80
C VAL A 200 14.74 -23.57 12.90
N ASN A 201 15.17 -24.77 12.51
CA ASN A 201 16.58 -25.19 12.54
C ASN A 201 17.23 -24.93 13.93
N ALA A 202 16.48 -25.25 15.00
CA ALA A 202 16.89 -25.04 16.41
C ALA A 202 17.31 -23.61 16.74
N GLY A 203 16.73 -22.60 16.05
CA GLY A 203 17.02 -21.19 16.24
C GLY A 203 18.21 -20.65 15.44
N PHE A 204 18.95 -21.52 14.76
CA PHE A 204 20.12 -21.09 13.96
C PHE A 204 19.74 -20.12 12.84
N ASP A 205 18.56 -20.28 12.23
CA ASP A 205 18.10 -19.39 11.17
C ASP A 205 17.83 -17.97 11.71
N PHE A 206 17.28 -17.86 12.92
CA PHE A 206 17.09 -16.58 13.56
C PHE A 206 18.42 -15.92 13.95
N ALA A 207 19.35 -16.72 14.48
CA ALA A 207 20.70 -16.25 14.80
C ALA A 207 21.42 -15.73 13.53
N ALA A 208 21.26 -16.40 12.38
CA ALA A 208 21.81 -15.96 11.11
C ALA A 208 21.20 -14.61 10.67
N VAL A 209 19.88 -14.41 10.83
CA VAL A 209 19.22 -13.12 10.53
C VAL A 209 19.84 -12.00 11.37
N LEU A 210 20.04 -12.23 12.67
CA LEU A 210 20.63 -11.22 13.57
C LEU A 210 22.07 -10.88 13.15
N SER A 211 22.88 -11.91 12.85
CA SER A 211 24.28 -11.72 12.42
C SER A 211 24.38 -10.92 11.12
N GLU A 212 23.55 -11.27 10.12
CA GLU A 212 23.54 -10.58 8.83
C GLU A 212 23.14 -9.11 8.94
N MET A 213 22.20 -8.78 9.84
CA MET A 213 21.80 -7.41 10.10
C MET A 213 22.90 -6.61 10.82
N ASP A 214 23.56 -7.22 11.80
CA ASP A 214 24.70 -6.62 12.51
C ASP A 214 25.85 -6.34 11.54
N GLU A 215 26.18 -7.31 10.67
CA GLU A 215 27.19 -7.14 9.60
C GLU A 215 26.81 -6.05 8.58
N ALA A 216 25.51 -5.80 8.37
CA ALA A 216 25.02 -4.72 7.51
C ALA A 216 25.04 -3.35 8.22
N GLY A 217 25.42 -3.28 9.52
CA GLY A 217 25.56 -2.08 10.30
C GLY A 217 24.33 -1.67 11.09
N TYR A 218 23.40 -2.60 11.41
CA TYR A 218 22.17 -2.30 12.14
C TYR A 218 22.16 -2.89 13.55
N ASP A 219 21.82 -2.06 14.53
CA ASP A 219 21.41 -2.53 15.87
C ASP A 219 20.06 -3.20 15.82
N VAL A 220 19.98 -4.49 16.14
CA VAL A 220 18.73 -5.27 16.00
C VAL A 220 17.97 -5.32 17.32
N ARG A 221 16.68 -5.00 17.25
CA ARG A 221 15.70 -5.22 18.32
C ARG A 221 14.55 -6.07 17.80
N TRP A 222 14.15 -7.07 18.54
CA TRP A 222 13.07 -7.95 18.14
C TRP A 222 12.08 -8.18 19.27
N GLN A 223 10.85 -8.51 18.92
CA GLN A 223 9.80 -8.90 19.86
C GLN A 223 8.76 -9.80 19.19
N VAL A 224 8.14 -10.66 19.97
CA VAL A 224 6.96 -11.42 19.53
C VAL A 224 5.73 -10.56 19.77
N LEU A 225 4.94 -10.35 18.71
CA LEU A 225 3.66 -9.65 18.79
C LEU A 225 2.54 -10.69 18.77
N ASN A 226 1.62 -10.61 19.74
CA ASN A 226 0.41 -11.41 19.79
C ASN A 226 -0.77 -10.57 19.30
#